data_e911404228469d03c4ebd673d3de6c53
#
_entry.id   e911404228469d03c4ebd673d3de6c53
#
_cell.length_a   1.000
_cell.length_b   1.000
_cell.length_c   1.000
_cell.angle_alpha   90.00
_cell.angle_beta   90.00
_cell.angle_gamma   90.00
#
_symmetry.space_group_name_H-M   'P 1'
#
loop_
_entity.id
_entity.type
_entity.pdbx_description
1 polymer ?
#
loop_
_entity_poly.entity_id
_entity_poly.type
_entity_poly.pdbx_seq_one_letter_code
_entity_poly.pdbx_strand_id
1 'polypeptide(L)'
;MNAFDNADVMIPKTVVLCTDIFDEFMDTNELYQIALSDIPDEEILRAFLQARLPERLIGDLEAYLDVVRQPIAIRSSSLLEDAHYQPFAGIYSTYMIPYVESRDVRLKMLRDAIKGVYASVFYRDSKAYMTATSNVIDQEKMAVILQEVAGNRYGDRFYPNISGVARSVNYYPIGDEQAEDGTVNLALGLGKNIVDGGMNLRVCPAHPDKVLQTSEMEIALRETQTRFYALEMKAVEEDFRVDDGFNLLKLPVKEAEQDGSLQFIASTYDPYDMVIRDGIYDGGRKLVTFCGVLQQGVFPLSLI
;
A
#
# COMPACT_ATOMS: atom_id res chain seq x y z
N MET A 1 17.50 -18.20 3.95
CA MET A 1 18.34 -18.72 2.86
C MET A 1 18.29 -17.67 1.76
N ASN A 2 19.38 -16.93 1.54
CA ASN A 2 19.41 -15.97 0.43
C ASN A 2 19.45 -16.76 -0.88
N ALA A 3 18.34 -16.72 -1.63
CA ALA A 3 18.26 -17.39 -2.94
C ALA A 3 19.06 -16.65 -4.03
N PHE A 4 19.58 -15.44 -3.70
CA PHE A 4 20.25 -14.55 -4.63
C PHE A 4 21.53 -14.00 -4.01
N ASP A 5 22.64 -14.06 -4.75
CA ASP A 5 23.96 -13.66 -4.25
C ASP A 5 24.10 -12.14 -4.02
N ASN A 6 23.26 -11.32 -4.66
CA ASN A 6 23.35 -9.86 -4.66
C ASN A 6 22.10 -9.16 -4.13
N ALA A 7 21.19 -9.89 -3.47
CA ALA A 7 19.97 -9.32 -2.95
C ALA A 7 19.51 -10.02 -1.67
N ASP A 8 19.09 -9.21 -0.70
CA ASP A 8 18.47 -9.69 0.52
C ASP A 8 16.95 -9.77 0.33
N VAL A 9 16.39 -10.98 0.44
CA VAL A 9 14.95 -11.20 0.44
C VAL A 9 14.47 -11.22 1.89
N MET A 10 13.63 -10.28 2.25
CA MET A 10 13.10 -10.16 3.61
C MET A 10 11.56 -10.13 3.60
N ILE A 11 10.97 -10.73 4.63
CA ILE A 11 9.56 -10.54 4.94
C ILE A 11 9.48 -9.39 5.95
N PRO A 12 8.71 -8.32 5.67
CA PRO A 12 8.52 -7.24 6.64
C PRO A 12 7.97 -7.77 7.96
N LYS A 13 8.40 -7.18 9.07
CA LYS A 13 7.89 -7.57 10.40
C LYS A 13 6.40 -7.35 10.46
N THR A 14 5.67 -8.42 10.75
CA THR A 14 4.22 -8.43 10.71
C THR A 14 3.67 -9.06 11.99
N VAL A 15 2.66 -8.42 12.56
CA VAL A 15 1.85 -8.94 13.68
C VAL A 15 0.40 -8.86 13.29
N VAL A 16 -0.38 -9.86 13.68
CA VAL A 16 -1.82 -9.91 13.43
C VAL A 16 -2.56 -9.86 14.77
N LEU A 17 -3.44 -8.88 14.92
CA LEU A 17 -4.43 -8.83 15.98
C LEU A 17 -5.64 -9.65 15.52
N CYS A 18 -5.86 -10.79 16.17
CA CYS A 18 -6.95 -11.68 15.81
C CYS A 18 -8.32 -11.11 16.21
N THR A 19 -9.37 -11.71 15.71
CA THR A 19 -10.75 -11.24 15.90
C THR A 19 -11.24 -11.27 17.35
N ASP A 20 -10.59 -12.04 18.23
CA ASP A 20 -10.88 -12.04 19.68
C ASP A 20 -10.58 -10.69 20.33
N ILE A 21 -9.56 -9.95 19.83
CA ILE A 21 -9.25 -8.60 20.28
C ILE A 21 -10.36 -7.62 19.86
N PHE A 22 -10.89 -7.79 18.66
CA PHE A 22 -12.03 -6.99 18.17
C PHE A 22 -13.26 -7.24 19.04
N ASP A 23 -13.62 -8.51 19.27
CA ASP A 23 -14.77 -8.88 20.11
C ASP A 23 -14.63 -8.29 21.52
N GLU A 24 -13.47 -8.47 22.17
CA GLU A 24 -13.21 -7.92 23.51
C GLU A 24 -13.32 -6.39 23.53
N PHE A 25 -12.80 -5.72 22.50
CA PHE A 25 -12.89 -4.25 22.36
C PHE A 25 -14.33 -3.78 22.22
N MET A 26 -15.11 -4.43 21.36
CA MET A 26 -16.52 -4.10 21.14
C MET A 26 -17.38 -4.31 22.38
N ASP A 27 -17.22 -5.47 23.02
CA ASP A 27 -18.01 -5.87 24.20
C ASP A 27 -17.68 -5.04 25.44
N THR A 28 -16.39 -4.84 25.73
CA THR A 28 -15.94 -4.09 26.92
C THR A 28 -16.38 -2.63 26.90
N ASN A 29 -16.49 -2.04 25.70
CA ASN A 29 -16.87 -0.65 25.52
C ASN A 29 -18.35 -0.47 25.11
N GLU A 30 -19.13 -1.55 25.01
CA GLU A 30 -20.55 -1.54 24.59
C GLU A 30 -20.78 -0.80 23.26
N LEU A 31 -19.88 -0.98 22.29
CA LEU A 31 -19.87 -0.18 21.08
C LEU A 31 -20.92 -0.58 20.03
N TYR A 32 -21.49 -1.79 20.10
CA TYR A 32 -22.42 -2.26 19.07
C TYR A 32 -23.64 -1.36 18.90
N GLN A 33 -24.15 -0.77 19.97
CA GLN A 33 -25.32 0.11 19.91
C GLN A 33 -25.06 1.35 19.03
N ILE A 34 -23.91 2.01 19.21
CA ILE A 34 -23.54 3.19 18.43
C ILE A 34 -23.05 2.80 17.03
N ALA A 35 -22.31 1.71 16.91
CA ALA A 35 -21.76 1.22 15.66
C ALA A 35 -22.85 0.86 14.64
N LEU A 36 -23.94 0.24 15.10
CA LEU A 36 -25.05 -0.19 14.24
C LEU A 36 -26.09 0.94 13.98
N SER A 37 -25.97 2.07 14.66
CA SER A 37 -26.88 3.19 14.48
C SER A 37 -26.66 3.90 13.13
N ASP A 38 -27.67 4.64 12.67
CA ASP A 38 -27.61 5.45 11.44
C ASP A 38 -27.15 6.88 11.76
N ILE A 39 -25.87 7.00 12.13
CA ILE A 39 -25.19 8.26 12.43
C ILE A 39 -24.02 8.49 11.47
N PRO A 40 -23.49 9.73 11.35
CA PRO A 40 -22.32 10.03 10.54
C PRO A 40 -21.09 9.21 10.94
N ASP A 41 -20.26 8.85 9.96
CA ASP A 41 -19.04 8.06 10.16
C ASP A 41 -18.08 8.73 11.16
N GLU A 42 -18.03 10.07 11.20
CA GLU A 42 -17.21 10.83 12.13
C GLU A 42 -17.66 10.66 13.59
N GLU A 43 -18.94 10.43 13.83
CA GLU A 43 -19.47 10.18 15.17
C GLU A 43 -19.15 8.75 15.62
N ILE A 44 -19.24 7.77 14.71
CA ILE A 44 -18.78 6.40 14.94
C ILE A 44 -17.29 6.41 15.29
N LEU A 45 -16.46 7.03 14.43
CA LEU A 45 -15.03 7.13 14.66
C LEU A 45 -14.71 7.76 16.02
N ARG A 46 -15.39 8.86 16.37
CA ARG A 46 -15.17 9.53 17.66
C ARG A 46 -15.44 8.62 18.85
N ALA A 47 -16.51 7.83 18.81
CA ALA A 47 -16.83 6.87 19.87
C ALA A 47 -15.75 5.80 20.00
N PHE A 48 -15.28 5.25 18.87
CA PHE A 48 -14.22 4.25 18.85
C PHE A 48 -12.88 4.82 19.35
N LEU A 49 -12.53 6.04 18.98
CA LEU A 49 -11.31 6.69 19.47
C LEU A 49 -11.32 6.92 20.99
N GLN A 50 -12.49 7.20 21.58
CA GLN A 50 -12.65 7.36 23.03
C GLN A 50 -12.62 6.03 23.79
N ALA A 51 -12.95 4.93 23.13
CA ALA A 51 -12.98 3.61 23.71
C ALA A 51 -11.57 3.10 24.10
N ARG A 52 -11.50 2.13 25.01
CA ARG A 52 -10.23 1.56 25.50
C ARG A 52 -9.93 0.24 24.86
N LEU A 53 -8.74 0.11 24.25
CA LEU A 53 -8.24 -1.19 23.83
C LEU A 53 -7.98 -2.09 25.03
N PRO A 54 -8.08 -3.42 24.87
CA PRO A 54 -7.75 -4.37 25.94
C PRO A 54 -6.36 -4.12 26.53
N GLU A 55 -6.26 -4.08 27.86
CA GLU A 55 -4.97 -3.77 28.54
C GLU A 55 -3.87 -4.77 28.20
N ARG A 56 -4.23 -6.05 28.04
CA ARG A 56 -3.29 -7.10 27.65
C ARG A 56 -2.59 -6.80 26.31
N LEU A 57 -3.26 -6.11 25.40
CA LEU A 57 -2.71 -5.76 24.07
C LEU A 57 -1.61 -4.69 24.17
N ILE A 58 -1.65 -3.79 25.15
CA ILE A 58 -0.76 -2.63 25.20
C ILE A 58 0.71 -3.08 25.30
N GLY A 59 1.02 -4.06 26.14
CA GLY A 59 2.38 -4.60 26.26
C GLY A 59 2.88 -5.23 24.96
N ASP A 60 2.02 -5.92 24.23
CA ASP A 60 2.37 -6.51 22.93
C ASP A 60 2.64 -5.46 21.85
N LEU A 61 1.82 -4.38 21.81
CA LEU A 61 2.05 -3.24 20.91
C LEU A 61 3.38 -2.53 21.24
N GLU A 62 3.69 -2.35 22.51
CA GLU A 62 4.95 -1.77 22.94
C GLU A 62 6.13 -2.63 22.51
N ALA A 63 6.08 -3.94 22.70
CA ALA A 63 7.12 -4.87 22.28
C ALA A 63 7.31 -4.86 20.75
N TYR A 64 6.22 -4.76 19.99
CA TYR A 64 6.28 -4.60 18.54
C TYR A 64 6.97 -3.30 18.14
N LEU A 65 6.62 -2.17 18.77
CA LEU A 65 7.25 -0.87 18.51
C LEU A 65 8.74 -0.83 18.90
N ASP A 66 9.18 -1.67 19.84
CA ASP A 66 10.60 -1.75 20.22
C ASP A 66 11.47 -2.40 19.14
N VAL A 67 10.90 -3.21 18.26
CA VAL A 67 11.63 -3.90 17.19
C VAL A 67 11.44 -3.30 15.81
N VAL A 68 10.37 -2.51 15.57
CA VAL A 68 10.10 -1.85 14.29
C VAL A 68 10.69 -0.45 14.28
N ARG A 69 11.46 -0.14 13.23
CA ARG A 69 12.14 1.15 13.02
C ARG A 69 11.73 1.84 11.72
N GLN A 70 10.74 1.31 11.05
CA GLN A 70 10.16 1.83 9.81
C GLN A 70 8.72 2.28 10.05
N PRO A 71 8.08 2.99 9.11
CA PRO A 71 6.65 3.23 9.14
C PRO A 71 5.87 1.93 9.24
N ILE A 72 4.67 1.98 9.80
CA ILE A 72 3.81 0.82 9.99
C ILE A 72 2.52 1.03 9.21
N ALA A 73 2.14 0.04 8.39
CA ALA A 73 0.81 -0.06 7.80
C ALA A 73 -0.11 -0.83 8.77
N ILE A 74 -1.27 -0.27 9.04
CA ILE A 74 -2.34 -0.84 9.86
C ILE A 74 -3.49 -1.15 8.90
N ARG A 75 -3.70 -2.46 8.64
CA ARG A 75 -4.58 -2.94 7.58
C ARG A 75 -5.70 -3.78 8.14
N SER A 76 -6.86 -3.63 7.56
CA SER A 76 -7.97 -4.57 7.77
C SER A 76 -7.63 -5.98 7.27
N SER A 77 -8.24 -6.98 7.88
CA SER A 77 -8.26 -8.36 7.41
C SER A 77 -9.54 -9.03 7.91
N SER A 78 -10.48 -9.22 7.01
CA SER A 78 -11.76 -9.85 7.30
C SER A 78 -12.06 -11.00 6.34
N LEU A 79 -13.02 -11.86 6.71
CA LEU A 79 -13.44 -12.93 5.84
C LEU A 79 -14.10 -12.44 4.55
N LEU A 80 -14.68 -11.24 4.55
CA LEU A 80 -15.31 -10.66 3.37
C LEU A 80 -14.31 -10.14 2.36
N GLU A 81 -13.13 -9.68 2.79
CA GLU A 81 -12.07 -9.22 1.89
C GLU A 81 -11.53 -10.35 1.00
N ASP A 82 -11.53 -11.59 1.49
CA ASP A 82 -11.05 -12.77 0.78
C ASP A 82 -12.17 -13.56 0.06
N ALA A 83 -13.37 -13.03 0.01
CA ALA A 83 -14.51 -13.70 -0.63
C ALA A 83 -14.33 -13.78 -2.15
N HIS A 84 -14.21 -15.00 -2.68
CA HIS A 84 -13.96 -15.26 -4.12
C HIS A 84 -15.03 -14.70 -5.08
N TYR A 85 -16.25 -14.49 -4.61
CA TYR A 85 -17.39 -14.13 -5.46
C TYR A 85 -17.77 -12.64 -5.40
N GLN A 86 -17.26 -11.90 -4.43
CA GLN A 86 -17.60 -10.49 -4.22
C GLN A 86 -16.34 -9.76 -3.69
N PRO A 87 -15.62 -9.03 -4.55
CA PRO A 87 -14.41 -8.34 -4.11
C PRO A 87 -14.76 -7.22 -3.12
N PHE A 88 -14.26 -7.33 -1.90
CA PHE A 88 -14.44 -6.36 -0.81
C PHE A 88 -13.21 -5.44 -0.66
N ALA A 89 -12.29 -5.48 -1.61
CA ALA A 89 -11.04 -4.73 -1.54
C ALA A 89 -11.29 -3.22 -1.52
N GLY A 90 -10.68 -2.52 -0.56
CA GLY A 90 -10.73 -1.06 -0.46
C GLY A 90 -11.98 -0.48 0.22
N ILE A 91 -12.85 -1.29 0.81
CA ILE A 91 -14.02 -0.84 1.58
C ILE A 91 -13.61 -0.46 3.01
N TYR A 92 -12.74 -1.26 3.63
CA TYR A 92 -12.22 -0.95 4.95
C TYR A 92 -10.97 -0.07 4.89
N SER A 93 -10.79 0.73 5.93
CA SER A 93 -9.70 1.68 6.01
C SER A 93 -8.34 1.01 6.24
N THR A 94 -7.32 1.57 5.62
CA THR A 94 -5.91 1.26 5.86
C THR A 94 -5.19 2.54 6.27
N TYR A 95 -4.50 2.51 7.39
CA TYR A 95 -3.72 3.64 7.88
C TYR A 95 -2.23 3.34 7.80
N MET A 96 -1.42 4.38 7.63
CA MET A 96 0.03 4.27 7.72
C MET A 96 0.53 5.31 8.72
N ILE A 97 1.27 4.87 9.74
CA ILE A 97 1.90 5.75 10.71
C ILE A 97 3.39 5.88 10.41
N PRO A 98 3.96 7.11 10.43
CA PRO A 98 5.37 7.33 10.23
C PRO A 98 6.18 6.83 11.44
N TYR A 99 7.47 6.60 11.22
CA TYR A 99 8.39 6.39 12.33
C TYR A 99 8.76 7.75 12.94
N VAL A 100 8.53 7.89 14.25
CA VAL A 100 9.01 8.98 15.09
C VAL A 100 9.78 8.41 16.28
N GLU A 101 10.72 9.16 16.83
CA GLU A 101 11.59 8.67 17.93
C GLU A 101 10.80 8.38 19.21
N SER A 102 9.81 9.22 19.53
CA SER A 102 8.98 9.04 20.72
C SER A 102 8.12 7.78 20.62
N ARG A 103 8.40 6.81 21.51
CA ARG A 103 7.62 5.57 21.61
C ARG A 103 6.17 5.85 22.00
N ASP A 104 5.95 6.77 22.93
CA ASP A 104 4.59 7.09 23.41
C ASP A 104 3.74 7.69 22.31
N VAL A 105 4.32 8.54 21.47
CA VAL A 105 3.65 9.10 20.29
C VAL A 105 3.31 8.01 19.29
N ARG A 106 4.27 7.11 18.99
CA ARG A 106 4.01 5.96 18.10
C ARG A 106 2.93 5.03 18.64
N LEU A 107 2.94 4.76 19.96
CA LEU A 107 1.93 3.92 20.60
C LEU A 107 0.54 4.57 20.52
N LYS A 108 0.45 5.88 20.73
CA LYS A 108 -0.80 6.62 20.58
C LYS A 108 -1.34 6.52 19.15
N MET A 109 -0.50 6.84 18.15
CA MET A 109 -0.88 6.75 16.73
C MET A 109 -1.33 5.34 16.35
N LEU A 110 -0.59 4.32 16.80
CA LEU A 110 -0.91 2.92 16.52
C LEU A 110 -2.27 2.51 17.12
N ARG A 111 -2.51 2.88 18.36
CA ARG A 111 -3.80 2.61 19.04
C ARG A 111 -4.96 3.30 18.34
N ASP A 112 -4.79 4.57 17.94
CA ASP A 112 -5.84 5.32 17.27
C ASP A 112 -6.10 4.76 15.86
N ALA A 113 -5.06 4.37 15.12
CA ALA A 113 -5.20 3.71 13.82
C ALA A 113 -5.90 2.34 13.90
N ILE A 114 -5.58 1.50 14.90
CA ILE A 114 -6.29 0.23 15.14
C ILE A 114 -7.78 0.47 15.37
N LYS A 115 -8.12 1.44 16.23
CA LYS A 115 -9.52 1.80 16.49
C LYS A 115 -10.21 2.35 15.23
N GLY A 116 -9.49 3.08 14.39
CA GLY A 116 -9.98 3.55 13.10
C GLY A 116 -10.33 2.41 12.14
N VAL A 117 -9.45 1.38 12.06
CA VAL A 117 -9.77 0.18 11.28
C VAL A 117 -11.02 -0.51 11.82
N TYR A 118 -11.15 -0.66 13.14
CA TYR A 118 -12.35 -1.25 13.74
C TYR A 118 -13.61 -0.42 13.46
N ALA A 119 -13.52 0.92 13.52
CA ALA A 119 -14.65 1.82 13.21
C ALA A 119 -15.10 1.70 11.75
N SER A 120 -14.15 1.51 10.80
CA SER A 120 -14.43 1.45 9.36
C SER A 120 -15.36 0.29 8.96
N VAL A 121 -15.44 -0.76 9.77
CA VAL A 121 -16.42 -1.86 9.59
C VAL A 121 -17.85 -1.30 9.56
N PHE A 122 -18.12 -0.27 10.34
CA PHE A 122 -19.46 0.26 10.57
C PHE A 122 -19.72 1.57 9.82
N TYR A 123 -18.84 1.99 8.92
CA TYR A 123 -19.06 3.17 8.10
C TYR A 123 -20.17 2.94 7.07
N ARG A 124 -20.71 4.02 6.56
CA ARG A 124 -21.84 4.01 5.65
C ARG A 124 -21.62 3.13 4.42
N ASP A 125 -20.44 3.21 3.81
CA ASP A 125 -20.11 2.43 2.63
C ASP A 125 -20.00 0.93 2.94
N SER A 126 -19.42 0.57 4.09
CA SER A 126 -19.36 -0.81 4.57
C SER A 126 -20.76 -1.36 4.84
N LYS A 127 -21.61 -0.61 5.54
CA LYS A 127 -23.02 -0.97 5.80
C LYS A 127 -23.81 -1.16 4.51
N ALA A 128 -23.67 -0.24 3.56
CA ALA A 128 -24.34 -0.29 2.28
C ALA A 128 -23.93 -1.52 1.47
N TYR A 129 -22.62 -1.82 1.44
CA TYR A 129 -22.10 -2.98 0.74
C TYR A 129 -22.60 -4.30 1.36
N MET A 130 -22.55 -4.45 2.68
CA MET A 130 -23.01 -5.64 3.37
C MET A 130 -24.51 -5.85 3.14
N THR A 131 -25.32 -4.80 3.14
CA THR A 131 -26.74 -4.87 2.83
C THR A 131 -26.96 -5.35 1.39
N ALA A 132 -26.19 -4.83 0.43
CA ALA A 132 -26.30 -5.20 -0.98
C ALA A 132 -25.87 -6.66 -1.24
N THR A 133 -24.98 -7.21 -0.42
CA THR A 133 -24.44 -8.57 -0.56
C THR A 133 -25.13 -9.60 0.34
N SER A 134 -26.20 -9.21 1.04
CA SER A 134 -26.93 -10.06 2.00
C SER A 134 -26.07 -10.60 3.15
N ASN A 135 -24.96 -9.92 3.46
CA ASN A 135 -24.15 -10.21 4.63
C ASN A 135 -24.71 -9.48 5.87
N VAL A 136 -24.45 -10.04 7.06
CA VAL A 136 -24.98 -9.52 8.31
C VAL A 136 -23.84 -8.79 9.06
N ILE A 137 -23.96 -7.47 9.16
CA ILE A 137 -22.90 -6.59 9.70
C ILE A 137 -22.54 -6.87 11.16
N ASP A 138 -23.48 -7.32 11.98
CA ASP A 138 -23.22 -7.67 13.39
C ASP A 138 -22.47 -9.00 13.57
N GLN A 139 -22.30 -9.76 12.49
CA GLN A 139 -21.48 -10.99 12.45
C GLN A 139 -20.09 -10.74 11.87
N GLU A 140 -19.84 -9.56 11.30
CA GLU A 140 -18.52 -9.23 10.75
C GLU A 140 -17.52 -9.03 11.88
N LYS A 141 -16.38 -9.71 11.76
CA LYS A 141 -15.27 -9.62 12.70
C LYS A 141 -14.01 -9.16 11.98
N MET A 142 -13.31 -8.24 12.63
CA MET A 142 -12.14 -7.60 12.05
C MET A 142 -10.85 -8.05 12.74
N ALA A 143 -9.97 -8.70 12.00
CA ALA A 143 -8.57 -8.80 12.35
C ALA A 143 -7.80 -7.59 11.83
N VAL A 144 -6.69 -7.21 12.47
CA VAL A 144 -5.83 -6.10 12.04
C VAL A 144 -4.42 -6.58 11.84
N ILE A 145 -3.88 -6.31 10.65
CA ILE A 145 -2.49 -6.62 10.31
C ILE A 145 -1.65 -5.35 10.55
N LEU A 146 -0.68 -5.45 11.45
CA LEU A 146 0.36 -4.46 11.69
C LEU A 146 1.60 -4.89 10.92
N GLN A 147 2.00 -4.13 9.90
CA GLN A 147 3.10 -4.52 9.02
C GLN A 147 4.07 -3.38 8.80
N GLU A 148 5.37 -3.66 8.98
CA GLU A 148 6.44 -2.73 8.64
C GLU A 148 6.40 -2.40 7.14
N VAL A 149 6.45 -1.12 6.79
CA VAL A 149 6.44 -0.66 5.39
C VAL A 149 7.87 -0.71 4.85
N ALA A 150 8.08 -1.47 3.78
CA ALA A 150 9.35 -1.50 3.07
C ALA A 150 9.52 -0.24 2.22
N GLY A 151 10.71 0.35 2.20
CA GLY A 151 11.02 1.55 1.44
C GLY A 151 12.27 2.26 1.93
N ASN A 152 12.53 3.42 1.34
CA ASN A 152 13.64 4.29 1.68
C ASN A 152 13.14 5.68 2.07
N ARG A 153 13.91 6.35 2.92
CA ARG A 153 13.64 7.73 3.30
C ARG A 153 14.35 8.70 2.34
N TYR A 154 13.59 9.62 1.78
CA TYR A 154 14.06 10.71 0.93
C TYR A 154 13.64 12.04 1.56
N GLY A 155 14.53 12.59 2.41
CA GLY A 155 14.20 13.77 3.20
C GLY A 155 12.99 13.53 4.13
N ASP A 156 11.90 14.25 3.86
CA ASP A 156 10.65 14.13 4.61
C ASP A 156 9.64 13.13 3.98
N ARG A 157 10.07 12.32 3.02
CA ARG A 157 9.25 11.34 2.31
C ARG A 157 9.78 9.93 2.56
N PHE A 158 8.88 8.96 2.53
CA PHE A 158 9.24 7.54 2.62
C PHE A 158 8.45 6.74 1.57
N TYR A 159 9.16 6.01 0.73
CA TYR A 159 8.55 5.13 -0.28
C TYR A 159 9.56 4.14 -0.86
N PRO A 160 9.12 2.98 -1.39
CA PRO A 160 9.97 2.07 -2.14
C PRO A 160 10.22 2.61 -3.56
N ASN A 161 11.39 2.34 -4.12
CA ASN A 161 11.67 2.66 -5.53
C ASN A 161 10.76 1.86 -6.47
N ILE A 162 10.47 0.62 -6.11
CA ILE A 162 9.62 -0.29 -6.87
C ILE A 162 8.66 -0.98 -5.90
N SER A 163 7.39 -0.96 -6.22
CA SER A 163 6.38 -1.84 -5.63
C SER A 163 5.72 -2.66 -6.72
N GLY A 164 5.22 -3.84 -6.37
CA GLY A 164 4.64 -4.71 -7.37
C GLY A 164 3.65 -5.71 -6.79
N VAL A 165 2.83 -6.27 -7.68
CA VAL A 165 1.95 -7.41 -7.42
C VAL A 165 2.24 -8.46 -8.47
N ALA A 166 2.73 -9.62 -8.03
CA ALA A 166 2.95 -10.78 -8.88
C ALA A 166 1.77 -11.77 -8.77
N ARG A 167 1.41 -12.36 -9.89
CA ARG A 167 0.39 -13.43 -9.97
C ARG A 167 0.96 -14.59 -10.76
N SER A 168 0.77 -15.79 -10.27
CA SER A 168 1.23 -17.02 -10.90
C SER A 168 0.43 -17.41 -12.16
N VAL A 169 -0.71 -16.76 -12.39
CA VAL A 169 -1.55 -16.99 -13.56
C VAL A 169 -1.72 -15.70 -14.35
N ASN A 170 -1.43 -15.78 -15.64
CA ASN A 170 -1.74 -14.72 -16.59
C ASN A 170 -3.13 -14.98 -17.17
N TYR A 171 -4.14 -14.24 -16.71
CA TYR A 171 -5.51 -14.40 -17.18
C TYR A 171 -5.76 -13.82 -18.58
N TYR A 172 -4.86 -12.99 -19.08
CA TYR A 172 -4.98 -12.31 -20.37
C TYR A 172 -3.64 -12.35 -21.11
N PRO A 173 -3.21 -13.54 -21.60
CA PRO A 173 -1.97 -13.66 -22.35
C PRO A 173 -2.00 -12.82 -23.64
N ILE A 174 -0.88 -12.20 -23.99
CA ILE A 174 -0.73 -11.35 -25.16
C ILE A 174 0.37 -11.87 -26.06
N GLY A 175 0.07 -12.06 -27.35
CA GLY A 175 1.04 -12.60 -28.31
C GLY A 175 1.48 -14.02 -27.97
N ASP A 176 2.76 -14.18 -27.63
CA ASP A 176 3.38 -15.49 -27.32
C ASP A 176 3.29 -15.89 -25.84
N GLU A 177 2.71 -15.03 -24.99
CA GLU A 177 2.55 -15.31 -23.56
C GLU A 177 1.64 -16.51 -23.32
N GLN A 178 1.88 -17.25 -22.23
CA GLN A 178 1.03 -18.37 -21.78
C GLN A 178 0.42 -18.04 -20.41
N ALA A 179 -0.66 -18.75 -20.05
CA ALA A 179 -1.30 -18.57 -18.76
C ALA A 179 -0.36 -18.87 -17.57
N GLU A 180 0.52 -19.83 -17.74
CA GLU A 180 1.48 -20.30 -16.74
C GLU A 180 2.67 -19.35 -16.51
N ASP A 181 2.89 -18.40 -17.42
CA ASP A 181 3.99 -17.42 -17.31
C ASP A 181 3.76 -16.41 -16.17
N GLY A 182 2.53 -16.30 -15.70
CA GLY A 182 2.18 -15.32 -14.69
C GLY A 182 2.20 -13.88 -15.20
N THR A 183 1.98 -12.94 -14.30
CA THR A 183 2.09 -11.49 -14.57
C THR A 183 2.62 -10.75 -13.35
N VAL A 184 3.33 -9.64 -13.60
CA VAL A 184 3.75 -8.69 -12.57
C VAL A 184 3.28 -7.29 -12.95
N ASN A 185 2.65 -6.59 -12.00
CA ASN A 185 2.34 -5.18 -12.11
C ASN A 185 3.34 -4.40 -11.28
N LEU A 186 4.05 -3.45 -11.90
CA LEU A 186 5.12 -2.66 -11.27
C LEU A 186 4.72 -1.18 -11.21
N ALA A 187 5.05 -0.52 -10.10
CA ALA A 187 4.86 0.90 -9.91
C ALA A 187 6.00 1.52 -9.08
N LEU A 188 6.29 2.79 -9.33
CA LEU A 188 7.10 3.63 -8.45
C LEU A 188 6.27 4.02 -7.22
N GLY A 189 6.89 4.03 -6.05
CA GLY A 189 6.28 4.46 -4.81
C GLY A 189 5.50 3.36 -4.11
N LEU A 190 4.61 3.75 -3.19
CA LEU A 190 3.80 2.81 -2.41
C LEU A 190 2.84 2.02 -3.30
N GLY A 191 2.63 0.75 -2.96
CA GLY A 191 1.79 -0.20 -3.70
C GLY A 191 0.31 0.19 -3.85
N LYS A 192 -0.15 1.21 -3.12
CA LYS A 192 -1.48 1.79 -3.25
C LYS A 192 -1.82 2.16 -4.70
N ASN A 193 -0.83 2.62 -5.48
CA ASN A 193 -1.05 2.94 -6.89
C ASN A 193 -1.55 1.75 -7.72
N ILE A 194 -1.10 0.54 -7.40
CA ILE A 194 -1.53 -0.69 -8.09
C ILE A 194 -2.89 -1.14 -7.57
N VAL A 195 -3.08 -1.13 -6.24
CA VAL A 195 -4.31 -1.60 -5.60
C VAL A 195 -5.52 -0.75 -5.99
N ASP A 196 -5.35 0.57 -6.08
CA ASP A 196 -6.41 1.52 -6.48
C ASP A 196 -6.62 1.58 -8.01
N GLY A 197 -5.97 0.71 -8.79
CA GLY A 197 -6.10 0.69 -10.25
C GLY A 197 -5.44 1.87 -10.96
N GLY A 198 -4.45 2.51 -10.33
CA GLY A 198 -3.65 3.58 -10.93
C GLY A 198 -2.70 3.06 -12.02
N MET A 199 -2.07 4.00 -12.73
CA MET A 199 -1.09 3.65 -13.78
C MET A 199 0.05 2.84 -13.20
N ASN A 200 0.27 1.66 -13.75
CA ASN A 200 1.34 0.73 -13.41
C ASN A 200 1.79 0.00 -14.67
N LEU A 201 2.96 -0.59 -14.66
CA LEU A 201 3.49 -1.33 -15.80
C LEU A 201 3.15 -2.82 -15.63
N ARG A 202 2.43 -3.40 -16.59
CA ARG A 202 2.19 -4.84 -16.65
C ARG A 202 3.32 -5.53 -17.42
N VAL A 203 3.91 -6.53 -16.80
CA VAL A 203 5.02 -7.32 -17.37
C VAL A 203 4.69 -8.80 -17.29
N CYS A 204 4.98 -9.54 -18.36
CA CYS A 204 5.06 -10.99 -18.32
C CYS A 204 6.52 -11.39 -18.02
N PRO A 205 6.79 -12.10 -16.91
CA PRO A 205 8.17 -12.46 -16.53
C PRO A 205 8.92 -13.28 -17.57
N ALA A 206 8.21 -14.11 -18.35
CA ALA A 206 8.80 -14.90 -19.45
C ALA A 206 9.18 -14.02 -20.67
N HIS A 207 8.59 -12.82 -20.79
CA HIS A 207 8.79 -11.91 -21.91
C HIS A 207 9.00 -10.47 -21.42
N PRO A 208 10.03 -10.17 -20.62
CA PRO A 208 10.23 -8.88 -19.98
C PRO A 208 10.54 -7.74 -20.96
N ASP A 209 10.95 -8.05 -22.17
CA ASP A 209 11.20 -7.13 -23.28
C ASP A 209 9.92 -6.73 -24.03
N LYS A 210 8.83 -7.47 -23.85
CA LYS A 210 7.56 -7.26 -24.56
C LYS A 210 6.52 -6.56 -23.68
N VAL A 211 6.74 -5.29 -23.39
CA VAL A 211 5.84 -4.47 -22.57
C VAL A 211 4.97 -3.58 -23.47
N LEU A 212 3.66 -3.82 -23.50
CA LEU A 212 2.74 -3.06 -24.37
C LEU A 212 2.75 -1.55 -24.10
N GLN A 213 2.80 -1.14 -22.83
CA GLN A 213 2.77 0.27 -22.45
C GLN A 213 4.02 1.05 -22.91
N THR A 214 5.09 0.37 -23.32
CA THR A 214 6.33 0.98 -23.82
C THR A 214 6.67 0.55 -25.24
N SER A 215 5.77 -0.16 -25.94
CA SER A 215 6.00 -0.65 -27.31
C SER A 215 6.12 0.45 -28.35
N GLU A 216 5.42 1.57 -28.15
CA GLU A 216 5.44 2.73 -29.02
C GLU A 216 5.59 4.01 -28.19
N MET A 217 6.26 5.03 -28.75
CA MET A 217 6.53 6.29 -28.05
C MET A 217 5.24 6.98 -27.57
N GLU A 218 4.21 7.04 -28.43
CA GLU A 218 2.95 7.69 -28.08
C GLU A 218 2.21 6.96 -26.95
N ILE A 219 2.26 5.62 -26.95
CA ILE A 219 1.69 4.79 -25.89
C ILE A 219 2.46 5.03 -24.60
N ALA A 220 3.80 4.99 -24.65
CA ALA A 220 4.64 5.22 -23.48
C ALA A 220 4.40 6.59 -22.84
N LEU A 221 4.24 7.63 -23.65
CA LEU A 221 3.94 8.99 -23.16
C LEU A 221 2.57 9.09 -22.47
N ARG A 222 1.61 8.25 -22.83
CA ARG A 222 0.25 8.25 -22.29
C ARG A 222 0.06 7.28 -21.14
N GLU A 223 0.63 6.06 -21.22
CA GLU A 223 0.32 4.93 -20.34
C GLU A 223 1.33 4.73 -19.20
N THR A 224 2.47 5.46 -19.20
CA THR A 224 3.43 5.37 -18.10
C THR A 224 3.00 6.21 -16.91
N GLN A 225 3.40 5.79 -15.73
CA GLN A 225 3.05 6.42 -14.46
C GLN A 225 3.49 7.89 -14.41
N THR A 226 2.59 8.79 -14.06
CA THR A 226 2.83 10.24 -13.95
C THR A 226 2.88 10.73 -12.51
N ARG A 227 2.31 9.99 -11.58
CA ARG A 227 2.27 10.28 -10.14
C ARG A 227 2.54 9.02 -9.35
N PHE A 228 3.05 9.16 -8.13
CA PHE A 228 3.28 8.06 -7.20
C PHE A 228 2.84 8.44 -5.79
N TYR A 229 2.64 7.43 -4.96
CA TYR A 229 2.34 7.63 -3.55
C TYR A 229 3.58 7.48 -2.69
N ALA A 230 3.76 8.41 -1.75
CA ALA A 230 4.77 8.40 -0.71
C ALA A 230 4.14 8.71 0.65
N LEU A 231 4.77 8.29 1.72
CA LEU A 231 4.38 8.65 3.08
C LEU A 231 5.10 9.92 3.49
N GLU A 232 4.38 10.89 4.05
CA GLU A 232 4.98 12.06 4.69
C GLU A 232 5.52 11.67 6.06
N MET A 233 6.81 12.01 6.30
CA MET A 233 7.51 11.71 7.54
C MET A 233 7.62 12.93 8.46
N LYS A 234 7.13 14.09 7.99
CA LYS A 234 7.25 15.35 8.69
C LYS A 234 6.09 15.55 9.67
N ALA A 235 6.42 15.84 10.93
CA ALA A 235 5.55 16.46 11.93
C ALA A 235 4.15 15.84 12.12
N VAL A 236 4.11 14.58 12.54
CA VAL A 236 2.84 13.91 12.87
C VAL A 236 2.59 13.87 14.38
N GLU A 237 3.54 14.37 15.18
CA GLU A 237 3.49 14.23 16.64
C GLU A 237 2.29 14.93 17.27
N GLU A 238 1.89 16.08 16.73
CA GLU A 238 0.79 16.89 17.30
C GLU A 238 -0.53 16.78 16.52
N ASP A 239 -0.50 16.33 15.26
CA ASP A 239 -1.61 16.41 14.31
C ASP A 239 -2.06 15.07 13.73
N PHE A 240 -1.62 13.92 14.26
CA PHE A 240 -2.06 12.64 13.72
C PHE A 240 -3.59 12.53 13.75
N ARG A 241 -4.16 12.30 12.58
CA ARG A 241 -5.60 12.06 12.39
C ARG A 241 -5.81 10.68 11.81
N VAL A 242 -6.88 10.04 12.27
CA VAL A 242 -7.34 8.78 11.70
C VAL A 242 -8.15 9.09 10.45
N ASP A 243 -7.43 9.28 9.34
CA ASP A 243 -7.94 9.57 8.02
C ASP A 243 -7.07 8.82 7.01
N ASP A 244 -7.68 8.11 6.06
CA ASP A 244 -6.99 7.28 5.06
C ASP A 244 -6.03 8.08 4.17
N GLY A 245 -6.28 9.37 4.01
CA GLY A 245 -5.43 10.31 3.25
C GLY A 245 -4.36 10.99 4.09
N PHE A 246 -4.44 10.88 5.42
CA PHE A 246 -3.49 11.54 6.30
C PHE A 246 -2.07 11.04 6.05
N ASN A 247 -1.11 11.96 5.93
CA ASN A 247 0.30 11.71 5.62
C ASN A 247 0.59 10.88 4.34
N LEU A 248 -0.41 10.68 3.48
CA LEU A 248 -0.23 10.04 2.17
C LEU A 248 -0.11 11.12 1.09
N LEU A 249 1.09 11.26 0.53
CA LEU A 249 1.38 12.23 -0.52
C LEU A 249 1.19 11.58 -1.90
N LYS A 250 0.47 12.27 -2.80
CA LYS A 250 0.38 11.90 -4.21
C LYS A 250 1.21 12.88 -5.05
N LEU A 251 2.44 12.48 -5.35
CA LEU A 251 3.50 13.32 -5.93
C LEU A 251 3.67 13.07 -7.43
N PRO A 252 4.07 14.08 -8.22
CA PRO A 252 4.49 13.88 -9.61
C PRO A 252 5.84 13.14 -9.66
N VAL A 253 6.08 12.36 -10.73
CA VAL A 253 7.34 11.60 -10.94
C VAL A 253 8.59 12.51 -10.89
N LYS A 254 8.45 13.79 -11.21
CA LYS A 254 9.55 14.78 -11.09
C LYS A 254 10.12 14.88 -9.67
N GLU A 255 9.31 14.67 -8.64
CA GLU A 255 9.79 14.67 -7.25
C GLU A 255 10.72 13.46 -6.98
N ALA A 256 10.41 12.30 -7.56
CA ALA A 256 11.26 11.11 -7.48
C ALA A 256 12.60 11.30 -8.25
N GLU A 257 12.61 12.13 -9.31
CA GLU A 257 13.85 12.54 -9.98
C GLU A 257 14.75 13.35 -9.03
N GLN A 258 14.17 14.30 -8.31
CA GLN A 258 14.90 15.10 -7.31
C GLN A 258 15.43 14.26 -6.14
N ASP A 259 14.68 13.25 -5.73
CA ASP A 259 15.07 12.29 -4.71
C ASP A 259 16.15 11.29 -5.20
N GLY A 260 16.46 11.26 -6.50
CA GLY A 260 17.42 10.34 -7.11
C GLY A 260 16.92 8.88 -7.19
N SER A 261 15.62 8.65 -6.97
CA SER A 261 15.03 7.31 -6.89
C SER A 261 14.70 6.68 -8.25
N LEU A 262 14.86 7.43 -9.36
CA LEU A 262 14.52 6.98 -10.71
C LEU A 262 15.64 6.26 -11.45
N GLN A 263 16.84 6.16 -10.90
CA GLN A 263 18.06 5.80 -11.61
C GLN A 263 17.95 4.54 -12.49
N PHE A 264 17.25 3.50 -12.03
CA PHE A 264 17.14 2.22 -12.75
C PHE A 264 15.74 1.94 -13.29
N ILE A 265 14.81 2.83 -13.06
CA ILE A 265 13.40 2.58 -13.38
C ILE A 265 12.79 3.56 -14.37
N ALA A 266 13.57 4.53 -14.85
CA ALA A 266 13.04 5.52 -15.77
C ALA A 266 13.86 5.63 -17.05
N SER A 267 13.16 6.01 -18.11
CA SER A 267 13.71 6.49 -19.39
C SER A 267 13.40 7.97 -19.55
N THR A 268 14.17 8.68 -20.39
CA THR A 268 13.96 10.09 -20.69
C THR A 268 13.44 10.26 -22.11
N TYR A 269 12.29 10.93 -22.26
CA TYR A 269 11.79 11.37 -23.54
C TYR A 269 12.41 12.70 -23.95
N ASP A 270 13.08 12.70 -25.09
CA ASP A 270 13.64 13.90 -25.73
C ASP A 270 12.62 14.46 -26.74
N PRO A 271 12.06 15.67 -26.51
CA PRO A 271 11.07 16.24 -27.41
C PRO A 271 11.66 16.81 -28.70
N TYR A 272 12.97 17.06 -28.76
CA TYR A 272 13.62 17.59 -29.99
C TYR A 272 13.88 16.45 -30.97
N ASP A 273 14.44 15.36 -30.51
CA ASP A 273 14.74 14.19 -31.33
C ASP A 273 13.52 13.27 -31.48
N MET A 274 12.46 13.50 -30.69
CA MET A 274 11.26 12.65 -30.61
C MET A 274 11.60 11.18 -30.33
N VAL A 275 12.46 10.94 -29.33
CA VAL A 275 12.94 9.60 -28.98
C VAL A 275 12.92 9.40 -27.47
N ILE A 276 12.67 8.16 -27.05
CA ILE A 276 12.82 7.73 -25.67
C ILE A 276 14.19 7.05 -25.53
N ARG A 277 15.00 7.53 -24.59
CA ARG A 277 16.30 6.95 -24.24
C ARG A 277 16.26 6.38 -22.84
N ASP A 278 16.77 5.16 -22.69
CA ASP A 278 16.84 4.53 -21.38
C ASP A 278 17.81 5.26 -20.44
N GLY A 279 17.37 5.46 -19.20
CA GLY A 279 18.12 6.18 -18.19
C GLY A 279 17.68 7.65 -17.99
N ILE A 280 18.37 8.30 -17.06
CA ILE A 280 18.11 9.68 -16.67
C ILE A 280 19.11 10.61 -17.38
N TYR A 281 18.59 11.52 -18.20
CA TYR A 281 19.34 12.56 -18.89
C TYR A 281 18.79 13.93 -18.51
N ASP A 282 19.62 14.95 -18.61
CA ASP A 282 19.20 16.32 -18.35
C ASP A 282 18.11 16.77 -19.35
N GLY A 283 17.11 17.46 -18.82
CA GLY A 283 15.95 17.87 -19.61
C GLY A 283 15.01 16.71 -19.94
N GLY A 284 14.05 16.97 -20.83
CA GLY A 284 13.06 15.98 -21.25
C GLY A 284 12.11 15.52 -20.13
N ARG A 285 11.13 14.70 -20.53
CA ARG A 285 10.16 14.10 -19.59
C ARG A 285 10.63 12.72 -19.13
N LYS A 286 10.61 12.48 -17.82
CA LYS A 286 10.92 11.15 -17.27
C LYS A 286 9.69 10.26 -17.33
N LEU A 287 9.88 9.05 -17.84
CA LEU A 287 8.87 8.01 -17.98
C LEU A 287 9.27 6.83 -17.11
N VAL A 288 8.36 6.31 -16.30
CA VAL A 288 8.60 5.14 -15.46
C VAL A 288 8.42 3.88 -16.33
N THR A 289 9.53 3.36 -16.85
CA THR A 289 9.56 2.24 -17.81
C THR A 289 10.17 0.97 -17.23
N PHE A 290 10.81 1.05 -16.05
CA PHE A 290 11.58 -0.02 -15.43
C PHE A 290 12.67 -0.61 -16.35
N CYS A 291 13.18 0.19 -17.28
CA CYS A 291 14.15 -0.23 -18.31
C CYS A 291 15.42 -0.87 -17.72
N GLY A 292 15.96 -0.34 -16.62
CA GLY A 292 17.15 -0.90 -15.97
C GLY A 292 16.92 -2.30 -15.40
N VAL A 293 15.68 -2.58 -14.96
CA VAL A 293 15.27 -3.89 -14.44
C VAL A 293 14.98 -4.87 -15.58
N LEU A 294 14.17 -4.43 -16.56
CA LEU A 294 13.58 -5.33 -17.55
C LEU A 294 14.49 -5.56 -18.77
N GLN A 295 15.26 -4.55 -19.18
CA GLN A 295 16.01 -4.59 -20.44
C GLN A 295 17.52 -4.56 -20.22
N GLN A 296 18.02 -3.77 -19.27
CA GLN A 296 19.46 -3.63 -19.07
C GLN A 296 20.06 -4.63 -18.10
N GLY A 297 19.24 -5.41 -17.39
CA GLY A 297 19.69 -6.41 -16.44
C GLY A 297 20.49 -5.83 -15.26
N VAL A 298 20.35 -4.53 -14.98
CA VAL A 298 21.03 -3.86 -13.86
C VAL A 298 20.52 -4.38 -12.52
N PHE A 299 19.31 -4.89 -12.50
CA PHE A 299 18.70 -5.55 -11.35
C PHE A 299 18.42 -7.02 -11.71
N PRO A 300 18.58 -7.97 -10.79
CA PRO A 300 18.29 -9.37 -11.09
C PRO A 300 16.81 -9.55 -11.46
N LEU A 301 16.55 -9.83 -12.72
CA LEU A 301 15.19 -10.05 -13.24
C LEU A 301 14.49 -11.22 -12.53
N SER A 302 15.28 -12.19 -12.05
CA SER A 302 14.81 -13.31 -11.25
C SER A 302 14.19 -12.95 -9.90
N LEU A 303 14.30 -11.69 -9.48
CA LEU A 303 13.64 -11.16 -8.27
C LEU A 303 12.22 -10.65 -8.54
N ILE A 304 11.86 -10.44 -9.78
CA ILE A 304 10.52 -10.05 -10.22
C ILE A 304 9.72 -11.29 -10.60
#